data_240498a35c46f144e52146b3e7f09253
#
_entry.id   240498a35c46f144e52146b3e7f09253
#
_cell.length_a   1.000
_cell.length_b   1.000
_cell.length_c   1.000
_cell.angle_alpha   90.00
_cell.angle_beta   90.00
_cell.angle_gamma   90.00
#
_symmetry.space_group_name_H-M   'P 1'
#
loop_
_entity.id
_entity.type
_entity.pdbx_description
1 polymer ?
#
loop_
_entity_poly.entity_id
_entity_poly.type
_entity_poly.pdbx_seq_one_letter_code
_entity_poly.pdbx_strand_id
1 'polypeptide(L)'
;MYLKIVLLKARALGALSRALGKGNGVMVAGRFILKFAPNAVEKLAANKRVVLISGTNGKSTTSKLIAEALRTKYSIAHNHTGANLFAGVAAALGANPDAEVAVLEVDELVLPWAIEKTKPELVVLLNLGRDQLDRLSEVRIVSNKWRSAISADTSKNLSVLASTDDPFVVYSAVRPAEPRPLLQRQR
;
A
#
# COMPACT_ATOMS: atom_id res chain seq x y z
N MET A 1 18.64 10.63 13.60
CA MET A 1 18.98 9.84 14.81
C MET A 1 17.74 9.20 15.45
N TYR A 2 16.71 9.95 15.79
CA TYR A 2 15.49 9.46 16.47
C TYR A 2 14.81 8.25 15.79
N LEU A 3 14.53 8.34 14.46
CA LEU A 3 13.89 7.23 13.74
C LEU A 3 14.68 5.92 13.83
N LYS A 4 16.01 5.96 13.72
CA LYS A 4 16.86 4.76 13.86
C LYS A 4 16.67 4.09 15.21
N ILE A 5 16.57 4.87 16.29
CA ILE A 5 16.33 4.34 17.64
C ILE A 5 14.94 3.70 17.73
N VAL A 6 13.90 4.33 17.18
CA VAL A 6 12.55 3.76 17.15
C VAL A 6 12.53 2.44 16.40
N LEU A 7 13.17 2.35 15.24
CA LEU A 7 13.27 1.11 14.45
C LEU A 7 14.01 0.01 15.19
N LEU A 8 15.11 0.32 15.87
CA LEU A 8 15.85 -0.66 16.67
C LEU A 8 14.98 -1.22 17.80
N LYS A 9 14.30 -0.35 18.56
CA LYS A 9 13.37 -0.77 19.62
C LYS A 9 12.20 -1.59 19.07
N ALA A 10 11.64 -1.20 17.94
CA ALA A 10 10.57 -1.94 17.28
C ALA A 10 11.01 -3.35 16.88
N ARG A 11 12.22 -3.51 16.33
CA ARG A 11 12.81 -4.82 16.01
C ARG A 11 13.00 -5.68 17.26
N ALA A 12 13.52 -5.11 18.34
CA ALA A 12 13.70 -5.81 19.61
C ALA A 12 12.36 -6.29 20.19
N LEU A 13 11.32 -5.44 20.18
CA LEU A 13 9.96 -5.80 20.62
C LEU A 13 9.34 -6.89 19.76
N GLY A 14 9.50 -6.82 18.43
CA GLY A 14 9.06 -7.87 17.52
C GLY A 14 9.76 -9.20 17.77
N ALA A 15 11.07 -9.19 18.03
CA ALA A 15 11.84 -10.38 18.37
C ALA A 15 11.38 -10.98 19.72
N LEU A 16 11.16 -10.14 20.73
CA LEU A 16 10.64 -10.57 22.03
C LEU A 16 9.24 -11.20 21.91
N SER A 17 8.36 -10.60 21.12
CA SER A 17 7.02 -11.15 20.85
C SER A 17 7.09 -12.56 20.25
N ARG A 18 8.00 -12.79 19.30
CA ARG A 18 8.24 -14.12 18.72
C ARG A 18 8.78 -15.10 19.76
N ALA A 19 9.77 -14.70 20.54
CA ALA A 19 10.38 -15.54 21.57
C ALA A 19 9.37 -15.98 22.65
N LEU A 20 8.37 -15.12 22.94
CA LEU A 20 7.29 -15.40 23.88
C LEU A 20 6.11 -16.18 23.25
N GLY A 21 6.21 -16.62 22.00
CA GLY A 21 5.14 -17.34 21.30
C GLY A 21 3.88 -16.50 20.99
N LYS A 22 3.98 -15.15 21.06
CA LYS A 22 2.86 -14.22 20.85
C LYS A 22 2.73 -13.79 19.37
N GLY A 23 2.92 -14.73 18.44
CA GLY A 23 2.84 -14.49 17.00
C GLY A 23 4.16 -14.03 16.37
N ASN A 24 4.12 -13.59 15.10
CA ASN A 24 5.33 -13.24 14.33
C ASN A 24 5.99 -11.90 14.70
N GLY A 25 5.41 -11.14 15.64
CA GLY A 25 5.95 -9.88 16.14
C GLY A 25 5.84 -8.70 15.19
N VAL A 26 5.36 -8.89 13.93
CA VAL A 26 5.27 -7.85 12.89
C VAL A 26 4.31 -6.74 13.31
N MET A 27 3.12 -7.11 13.78
CA MET A 27 2.11 -6.14 14.19
C MET A 27 2.53 -5.33 15.41
N VAL A 28 3.27 -5.96 16.36
CA VAL A 28 3.81 -5.27 17.54
C VAL A 28 4.85 -4.24 17.12
N ALA A 29 5.80 -4.65 16.28
CA ALA A 29 6.82 -3.75 15.74
C ALA A 29 6.21 -2.57 14.97
N GLY A 30 5.27 -2.84 14.08
CA GLY A 30 4.61 -1.80 13.27
C GLY A 30 3.80 -0.81 14.11
N ARG A 31 3.01 -1.29 15.08
CA ARG A 31 2.28 -0.42 16.02
C ARG A 31 3.22 0.46 16.84
N PHE A 32 4.35 -0.08 17.28
CA PHE A 32 5.37 0.69 17.98
C PHE A 32 5.94 1.80 17.09
N ILE A 33 6.28 1.48 15.82
CA ILE A 33 6.77 2.47 14.87
C ILE A 33 5.76 3.60 14.69
N LEU A 34 4.49 3.27 14.38
CA LEU A 34 3.46 4.27 14.14
C LEU A 34 3.18 5.14 15.38
N LYS A 35 3.25 4.55 16.59
CA LYS A 35 3.03 5.29 17.84
C LYS A 35 4.13 6.30 18.14
N PHE A 36 5.39 5.91 17.96
CA PHE A 36 6.53 6.75 18.35
C PHE A 36 7.17 7.53 17.20
N ALA A 37 6.86 7.18 15.96
CA ALA A 37 7.30 7.90 14.77
C ALA A 37 6.17 7.93 13.72
N PRO A 38 5.11 8.74 13.90
CA PRO A 38 3.95 8.79 13.01
C PRO A 38 4.28 9.00 11.54
N ASN A 39 5.33 9.77 11.24
CA ASN A 39 5.81 10.06 9.88
C ASN A 39 6.87 9.06 9.39
N ALA A 40 7.00 7.90 10.06
CA ALA A 40 8.02 6.90 9.68
C ALA A 40 7.77 6.33 8.29
N VAL A 41 6.53 6.05 7.94
CA VAL A 41 6.17 5.47 6.64
C VAL A 41 6.57 6.40 5.51
N GLU A 42 6.24 7.68 5.59
CA GLU A 42 6.63 8.70 4.61
C GLU A 42 8.16 8.80 4.47
N LYS A 43 8.86 8.89 5.61
CA LYS A 43 10.34 9.00 5.63
C LYS A 43 11.05 7.77 5.08
N LEU A 44 10.50 6.58 5.37
CA LEU A 44 11.07 5.31 4.91
C LEU A 44 10.74 5.03 3.45
N ALA A 45 9.63 5.54 2.93
CA ALA A 45 9.23 5.40 1.54
C ALA A 45 9.90 6.43 0.60
N ALA A 46 10.27 7.61 1.11
CA ALA A 46 10.71 8.77 0.30
C ALA A 46 11.83 8.48 -0.70
N ASN A 47 12.73 7.53 -0.39
CA ASN A 47 13.86 7.18 -1.26
C ASN A 47 13.71 5.78 -1.88
N LYS A 48 12.49 5.26 -1.96
CA LYS A 48 12.20 3.94 -2.51
C LYS A 48 11.25 4.04 -3.69
N ARG A 49 11.44 3.14 -4.64
CA ARG A 49 10.41 2.82 -5.62
C ARG A 49 9.35 1.98 -4.92
N VAL A 50 8.12 2.49 -4.78
CA VAL A 50 7.07 1.79 -4.05
C VAL A 50 6.05 1.21 -5.02
N VAL A 51 5.78 -0.08 -4.85
CA VAL A 51 4.72 -0.84 -5.52
C VAL A 51 3.69 -1.23 -4.48
N LEU A 52 2.45 -0.79 -4.63
CA LEU A 52 1.32 -1.19 -3.80
C LEU A 52 0.46 -2.21 -4.53
N ILE A 53 0.06 -3.27 -3.85
CA ILE A 53 -0.83 -4.30 -4.40
C ILE A 53 -2.07 -4.38 -3.50
N SER A 54 -3.26 -4.20 -4.10
CA SER A 54 -4.53 -4.31 -3.39
C SER A 54 -5.59 -5.06 -4.19
N GLY A 55 -6.62 -5.50 -3.50
CA GLY A 55 -7.73 -6.28 -4.03
C GLY A 55 -8.23 -7.29 -3.02
N THR A 56 -9.40 -7.85 -3.21
CA THR A 56 -9.99 -8.83 -2.30
C THR A 56 -9.19 -10.13 -2.29
N ASN A 57 -8.85 -10.66 -3.45
CA ASN A 57 -8.14 -11.92 -3.60
C ASN A 57 -6.83 -11.76 -4.39
N GLY A 58 -5.84 -12.65 -4.12
CA GLY A 58 -4.61 -12.73 -4.86
C GLY A 58 -3.49 -11.79 -4.41
N LYS A 59 -3.73 -10.89 -3.45
CA LYS A 59 -2.74 -9.89 -2.96
C LYS A 59 -1.40 -10.51 -2.60
N SER A 60 -1.40 -11.49 -1.69
CA SER A 60 -0.16 -12.11 -1.17
C SER A 60 0.60 -12.87 -2.24
N THR A 61 -0.11 -13.57 -3.13
CA THR A 61 0.53 -14.28 -4.25
C THR A 61 1.18 -13.30 -5.22
N THR A 62 0.45 -12.27 -5.63
CA THR A 62 0.94 -11.27 -6.58
C THR A 62 2.11 -10.48 -6.00
N SER A 63 2.00 -10.03 -4.74
CA SER A 63 3.08 -9.28 -4.08
C SER A 63 4.35 -10.12 -3.95
N LYS A 64 4.20 -11.42 -3.63
CA LYS A 64 5.33 -12.35 -3.54
C LYS A 64 5.99 -12.55 -4.91
N LEU A 65 5.22 -12.77 -5.97
CA LEU A 65 5.76 -12.96 -7.32
C LEU A 65 6.54 -11.71 -7.78
N ILE A 66 5.97 -10.52 -7.59
CA ILE A 66 6.65 -9.26 -7.93
C ILE A 66 7.92 -9.08 -7.08
N ALA A 67 7.84 -9.31 -5.77
CA ALA A 67 8.99 -9.18 -4.89
C ALA A 67 10.12 -10.14 -5.27
N GLU A 68 9.82 -11.41 -5.55
CA GLU A 68 10.84 -12.40 -5.94
C GLU A 68 11.46 -12.07 -7.31
N ALA A 69 10.67 -11.63 -8.29
CA ALA A 69 11.20 -11.19 -9.58
C ALA A 69 12.17 -10.00 -9.43
N LEU A 70 11.82 -9.02 -8.57
CA LEU A 70 12.64 -7.83 -8.36
C LEU A 70 13.89 -8.09 -7.50
N ARG A 71 13.88 -9.12 -6.62
CA ARG A 71 15.04 -9.50 -5.78
C ARG A 71 16.29 -9.88 -6.57
N THR A 72 16.11 -10.27 -7.82
CA THR A 72 17.22 -10.58 -8.71
C THR A 72 18.12 -9.37 -8.98
N LYS A 73 17.57 -8.16 -8.78
CA LYS A 73 18.27 -6.91 -9.15
C LYS A 73 18.28 -5.87 -8.02
N TYR A 74 17.30 -5.90 -7.11
CA TYR A 74 17.10 -4.87 -6.10
C TYR A 74 17.00 -5.44 -4.68
N SER A 75 17.38 -4.65 -3.70
CA SER A 75 17.06 -4.91 -2.30
C SER A 75 15.58 -4.56 -2.02
N ILE A 76 14.83 -5.48 -1.41
CA ILE A 76 13.36 -5.41 -1.31
C ILE A 76 12.89 -5.31 0.13
N ALA A 77 12.02 -4.32 0.41
CA ALA A 77 11.14 -4.31 1.58
C ALA A 77 9.78 -4.94 1.20
N HIS A 78 9.36 -6.01 1.88
CA HIS A 78 8.13 -6.73 1.57
C HIS A 78 7.43 -7.23 2.83
N ASN A 79 6.10 -7.07 2.92
CA ASN A 79 5.28 -7.58 4.03
C ASN A 79 4.82 -9.02 3.79
N HIS A 80 5.77 -9.94 3.61
CA HIS A 80 5.56 -11.36 3.26
C HIS A 80 4.67 -12.16 4.20
N THR A 81 4.32 -11.61 5.36
CA THR A 81 3.47 -12.27 6.37
C THR A 81 1.97 -12.02 6.17
N GLY A 82 1.56 -11.36 5.09
CA GLY A 82 0.17 -10.96 4.86
C GLY A 82 -0.34 -9.86 5.80
N ALA A 83 0.57 -9.19 6.53
CA ALA A 83 0.22 -8.05 7.38
C ALA A 83 -0.01 -6.81 6.50
N ASN A 84 -1.24 -6.66 5.99
CA ASN A 84 -1.64 -5.68 4.97
C ASN A 84 -2.28 -4.40 5.53
N LEU A 85 -2.35 -4.27 6.87
CA LEU A 85 -2.84 -3.08 7.54
C LEU A 85 -1.70 -2.07 7.81
N PHE A 86 -2.04 -0.88 8.30
CA PHE A 86 -1.10 0.22 8.62
C PHE A 86 0.18 -0.23 9.32
N ALA A 87 0.03 -1.06 10.38
CA ALA A 87 1.17 -1.56 11.14
C ALA A 87 2.05 -2.53 10.33
N GLY A 88 1.46 -3.31 9.44
CA GLY A 88 2.20 -4.22 8.57
C GLY A 88 3.06 -3.46 7.55
N VAL A 89 2.52 -2.41 6.96
CA VAL A 89 3.25 -1.51 6.04
C VAL A 89 4.43 -0.85 6.78
N ALA A 90 4.17 -0.28 7.96
CA ALA A 90 5.23 0.34 8.77
C ALA A 90 6.32 -0.65 9.19
N ALA A 91 5.93 -1.89 9.55
CA ALA A 91 6.87 -2.93 9.92
C ALA A 91 7.73 -3.39 8.74
N ALA A 92 7.14 -3.57 7.54
CA ALA A 92 7.87 -3.97 6.34
C ALA A 92 8.94 -2.95 5.95
N LEU A 93 8.57 -1.67 5.90
CA LEU A 93 9.50 -0.57 5.64
C LEU A 93 10.56 -0.45 6.73
N GLY A 94 10.16 -0.59 8.01
CA GLY A 94 11.08 -0.52 9.15
C GLY A 94 12.05 -1.71 9.26
N ALA A 95 11.67 -2.89 8.74
CA ALA A 95 12.53 -4.06 8.69
C ALA A 95 13.71 -3.90 7.71
N ASN A 96 13.45 -3.23 6.57
CA ASN A 96 14.45 -2.98 5.53
C ASN A 96 14.47 -1.49 5.16
N PRO A 97 14.99 -0.62 6.06
CA PRO A 97 14.94 0.83 5.87
C PRO A 97 15.80 1.29 4.69
N ASP A 98 16.81 0.52 4.31
CA ASP A 98 17.75 0.84 3.24
C ASP A 98 17.41 0.13 1.91
N ALA A 99 16.26 -0.59 1.83
CA ALA A 99 15.82 -1.23 0.61
C ALA A 99 15.57 -0.21 -0.52
N GLU A 100 15.91 -0.59 -1.76
CA GLU A 100 15.71 0.25 -2.95
C GLU A 100 14.25 0.23 -3.42
N VAL A 101 13.59 -0.92 -3.28
CA VAL A 101 12.20 -1.10 -3.70
C VAL A 101 11.37 -1.60 -2.53
N ALA A 102 10.15 -1.07 -2.39
CA ALA A 102 9.16 -1.59 -1.46
C ALA A 102 8.00 -2.20 -2.25
N VAL A 103 7.74 -3.49 -2.05
CA VAL A 103 6.59 -4.21 -2.60
C VAL A 103 5.65 -4.51 -1.46
N LEU A 104 4.54 -3.79 -1.41
CA LEU A 104 3.65 -3.78 -0.25
C LEU A 104 2.25 -4.26 -0.63
N GLU A 105 1.84 -5.36 -0.03
CA GLU A 105 0.45 -5.78 0.01
C GLU A 105 -0.31 -4.87 0.98
N VAL A 106 -1.45 -4.33 0.56
CA VAL A 106 -2.29 -3.47 1.38
C VAL A 106 -3.76 -3.86 1.29
N ASP A 107 -4.44 -3.76 2.42
CA ASP A 107 -5.89 -3.95 2.52
C ASP A 107 -6.62 -2.88 1.70
N GLU A 108 -7.82 -3.17 1.23
CA GLU A 108 -8.62 -2.31 0.37
C GLU A 108 -8.93 -0.96 1.01
N LEU A 109 -9.16 -0.93 2.32
CA LEU A 109 -9.44 0.29 3.06
C LEU A 109 -8.18 1.06 3.45
N VAL A 110 -7.02 0.39 3.43
CA VAL A 110 -5.71 0.97 3.74
C VAL A 110 -5.06 1.60 2.52
N LEU A 111 -5.43 1.16 1.30
CA LEU A 111 -4.82 1.62 0.06
C LEU A 111 -4.79 3.16 -0.10
N PRO A 112 -5.88 3.91 0.16
CA PRO A 112 -5.86 5.38 0.06
C PRO A 112 -4.78 6.03 0.93
N TRP A 113 -4.67 5.58 2.19
CA TRP A 113 -3.65 6.04 3.10
C TRP A 113 -2.23 5.66 2.63
N ALA A 114 -2.07 4.43 2.13
CA ALA A 114 -0.79 3.98 1.63
C ALA A 114 -0.32 4.80 0.42
N ILE A 115 -1.22 5.14 -0.51
CA ILE A 115 -0.93 6.03 -1.65
C ILE A 115 -0.46 7.41 -1.12
N GLU A 116 -1.23 8.00 -0.20
CA GLU A 116 -0.89 9.31 0.38
C GLU A 116 0.50 9.30 1.04
N LYS A 117 0.78 8.27 1.86
CA LYS A 117 1.98 8.21 2.69
C LYS A 117 3.23 7.73 1.96
N THR A 118 3.09 6.91 0.93
CA THR A 118 4.25 6.32 0.26
C THR A 118 4.56 6.91 -1.10
N LYS A 119 3.60 7.66 -1.70
CA LYS A 119 3.73 8.22 -3.05
C LYS A 119 4.25 7.18 -4.06
N PRO A 120 3.47 6.10 -4.29
CA PRO A 120 3.95 4.94 -5.04
C PRO A 120 4.22 5.27 -6.50
N GLU A 121 5.15 4.54 -7.11
CA GLU A 121 5.38 4.54 -8.55
C GLU A 121 4.35 3.67 -9.29
N LEU A 122 3.91 2.58 -8.64
CA LEU A 122 2.94 1.65 -9.22
C LEU A 122 1.90 1.22 -8.17
N VAL A 123 0.64 1.26 -8.56
CA VAL A 123 -0.47 0.62 -7.85
C VAL A 123 -1.04 -0.50 -8.72
N VAL A 124 -1.08 -1.72 -8.17
CA VAL A 124 -1.68 -2.90 -8.80
C VAL A 124 -3.03 -3.17 -8.14
N LEU A 125 -4.09 -3.10 -8.91
CA LEU A 125 -5.48 -3.35 -8.49
C LEU A 125 -5.94 -4.68 -9.08
N LEU A 126 -6.18 -5.68 -8.22
CA LEU A 126 -6.49 -7.04 -8.67
C LEU A 126 -7.98 -7.24 -8.90
N ASN A 127 -8.78 -7.18 -7.86
CA ASN A 127 -10.23 -7.38 -7.90
C ASN A 127 -10.90 -6.77 -6.66
N LEU A 128 -12.17 -6.44 -6.78
CA LEU A 128 -13.04 -6.05 -5.67
C LEU A 128 -14.22 -7.03 -5.62
N GLY A 129 -13.93 -8.26 -5.19
CA GLY A 129 -14.89 -9.33 -5.09
C GLY A 129 -15.88 -9.13 -3.94
N ARG A 130 -17.05 -9.77 -4.07
CA ARG A 130 -18.03 -9.88 -3.01
C ARG A 130 -17.68 -11.06 -2.12
N ASP A 131 -17.02 -10.83 -1.01
CA ASP A 131 -16.71 -11.93 -0.09
C ASP A 131 -17.90 -12.36 0.77
N GLN A 132 -18.98 -11.56 0.87
CA GLN A 132 -20.23 -11.90 1.57
C GLN A 132 -21.43 -11.15 0.98
N LEU A 133 -22.58 -11.79 0.96
CA LEU A 133 -23.80 -11.45 0.20
C LEU A 133 -24.44 -10.06 0.40
N ASP A 134 -24.00 -9.24 1.37
CA ASP A 134 -24.66 -7.98 1.73
C ASP A 134 -23.94 -6.67 1.33
N ARG A 135 -22.88 -6.72 0.52
CA ARG A 135 -21.92 -5.60 0.44
C ARG A 135 -21.74 -4.91 -0.90
N LEU A 136 -22.78 -4.79 -1.73
CA LEU A 136 -22.70 -3.93 -2.94
C LEU A 136 -22.37 -2.47 -2.60
N SER A 137 -22.88 -1.96 -1.49
CA SER A 137 -22.59 -0.63 -0.99
C SER A 137 -21.12 -0.47 -0.57
N GLU A 138 -20.54 -1.50 0.05
CA GLU A 138 -19.13 -1.47 0.49
C GLU A 138 -18.16 -1.46 -0.69
N VAL A 139 -18.37 -2.30 -1.70
CA VAL A 139 -17.53 -2.34 -2.91
C VAL A 139 -17.55 -0.96 -3.61
N ARG A 140 -18.71 -0.33 -3.72
CA ARG A 140 -18.81 1.03 -4.29
C ARG A 140 -18.09 2.08 -3.45
N ILE A 141 -18.18 1.99 -2.12
CA ILE A 141 -17.46 2.89 -1.22
C ILE A 141 -15.95 2.72 -1.39
N VAL A 142 -15.47 1.49 -1.44
CA VAL A 142 -14.04 1.18 -1.65
C VAL A 142 -13.57 1.70 -3.01
N SER A 143 -14.29 1.40 -4.09
CA SER A 143 -13.92 1.85 -5.44
C SER A 143 -13.88 3.38 -5.56
N ASN A 144 -14.83 4.08 -4.92
CA ASN A 144 -14.82 5.54 -4.86
C ASN A 144 -13.61 6.09 -4.08
N LYS A 145 -13.26 5.48 -2.94
CA LYS A 145 -12.08 5.85 -2.16
C LYS A 145 -10.79 5.64 -2.96
N TRP A 146 -10.67 4.51 -3.67
CA TRP A 146 -9.52 4.23 -4.53
C TRP A 146 -9.40 5.27 -5.63
N ARG A 147 -10.51 5.52 -6.36
CA ARG A 147 -10.54 6.53 -7.42
C ARG A 147 -10.14 7.91 -6.91
N SER A 148 -10.67 8.32 -5.76
CA SER A 148 -10.33 9.60 -5.15
C SER A 148 -8.86 9.69 -4.79
N ALA A 149 -8.28 8.64 -4.19
CA ALA A 149 -6.88 8.61 -3.81
C ALA A 149 -5.93 8.64 -5.02
N ILE A 150 -6.24 7.86 -6.06
CA ILE A 150 -5.47 7.82 -7.32
C ILE A 150 -5.54 9.16 -8.04
N SER A 151 -6.73 9.78 -8.07
CA SER A 151 -6.93 11.09 -8.72
C SER A 151 -6.28 12.24 -7.94
N ALA A 152 -6.24 12.16 -6.61
CA ALA A 152 -5.61 13.16 -5.75
C ALA A 152 -4.08 13.08 -5.77
N ASP A 153 -3.50 11.96 -6.21
CA ASP A 153 -2.05 11.86 -6.35
C ASP A 153 -1.60 12.66 -7.56
N THR A 154 -0.99 13.80 -7.26
CA THR A 154 -0.42 14.71 -8.25
C THR A 154 1.00 14.32 -8.68
N SER A 155 1.56 13.23 -8.15
CA SER A 155 2.84 12.74 -8.62
C SER A 155 2.72 12.35 -10.10
N LYS A 156 3.53 12.96 -10.95
CA LYS A 156 3.52 12.66 -12.39
C LYS A 156 3.94 11.22 -12.72
N ASN A 157 4.37 10.46 -11.72
CA ASN A 157 4.99 9.15 -11.89
C ASN A 157 4.10 7.98 -11.44
N LEU A 158 2.88 8.25 -10.92
CA LEU A 158 1.98 7.17 -10.53
C LEU A 158 1.42 6.44 -11.75
N SER A 159 1.78 5.16 -11.88
CA SER A 159 1.16 4.22 -12.80
C SER A 159 0.15 3.33 -12.08
N VAL A 160 -0.94 2.97 -12.77
CA VAL A 160 -1.95 2.04 -12.24
C VAL A 160 -2.07 0.86 -13.20
N LEU A 161 -1.86 -0.35 -12.67
CA LEU A 161 -2.14 -1.60 -13.37
C LEU A 161 -3.42 -2.19 -12.77
N ALA A 162 -4.46 -2.29 -13.57
CA ALA A 162 -5.80 -2.71 -13.13
C ALA A 162 -6.26 -3.94 -13.91
N SER A 163 -6.87 -4.91 -13.20
CA SER A 163 -7.61 -5.99 -13.83
C SER A 163 -8.81 -5.43 -14.59
N THR A 164 -8.97 -5.82 -15.84
CA THR A 164 -10.08 -5.37 -16.71
C THR A 164 -11.35 -6.20 -16.55
N ASP A 165 -11.27 -7.33 -15.84
CA ASP A 165 -12.40 -8.23 -15.63
C ASP A 165 -13.34 -7.76 -14.51
N ASP A 166 -12.91 -6.77 -13.71
CA ASP A 166 -13.68 -6.21 -12.61
C ASP A 166 -14.06 -4.74 -12.90
N PRO A 167 -15.36 -4.46 -13.11
CA PRO A 167 -15.81 -3.12 -13.46
C PRO A 167 -15.56 -2.08 -12.35
N PHE A 168 -15.54 -2.47 -11.08
CA PHE A 168 -15.24 -1.57 -9.97
C PHE A 168 -13.76 -1.21 -9.92
N VAL A 169 -12.89 -2.17 -10.27
CA VAL A 169 -11.45 -1.93 -10.39
C VAL A 169 -11.17 -1.01 -11.57
N VAL A 170 -11.77 -1.26 -12.73
CA VAL A 170 -11.66 -0.38 -13.91
C VAL A 170 -12.12 1.04 -13.57
N TYR A 171 -13.30 1.18 -12.93
CA TYR A 171 -13.81 2.47 -12.47
C TYR A 171 -12.82 3.20 -11.54
N SER A 172 -12.17 2.46 -10.65
CA SER A 172 -11.20 3.03 -9.69
C SER A 172 -9.93 3.53 -10.36
N ALA A 173 -9.50 2.86 -11.43
CA ALA A 173 -8.26 3.15 -12.14
C ALA A 173 -8.38 4.34 -13.11
N VAL A 174 -9.59 4.63 -13.59
CA VAL A 174 -9.80 5.71 -14.56
C VAL A 174 -9.84 7.06 -13.85
N ARG A 175 -8.88 7.93 -14.16
CA ARG A 175 -8.95 9.33 -13.70
C ARG A 175 -10.18 10.00 -14.28
N PRO A 176 -10.91 10.85 -13.51
CA PRO A 176 -11.97 11.66 -14.07
C PRO A 176 -11.41 12.48 -15.25
N ALA A 177 -12.09 12.45 -16.39
CA ALA A 177 -11.75 13.37 -17.45
C ALA A 177 -11.87 14.80 -16.91
N GLU A 178 -10.86 15.64 -17.15
CA GLU A 178 -11.00 17.07 -16.87
C GLU A 178 -12.26 17.58 -17.60
N PRO A 179 -13.12 18.37 -16.91
CA PRO A 179 -14.28 18.95 -17.59
C PRO A 179 -13.77 19.74 -18.78
N ARG A 180 -14.13 19.33 -19.98
CA ARG A 180 -13.82 20.12 -21.19
C ARG A 180 -14.42 21.50 -20.97
N PRO A 181 -13.63 22.59 -21.12
CA PRO A 181 -14.20 23.92 -21.05
C PRO A 181 -15.35 23.99 -22.07
N LEU A 182 -16.54 24.36 -21.59
CA LEU A 182 -17.69 24.58 -22.46
C LEU A 182 -17.22 25.58 -23.49
N LEU A 183 -17.20 25.18 -24.77
CA LEU A 183 -16.96 26.08 -25.86
C LEU A 183 -17.97 27.22 -25.71
N GLN A 184 -17.50 28.39 -25.30
CA GLN A 184 -18.31 29.61 -25.35
C GLN A 184 -18.74 29.78 -26.82
N ARG A 185 -20.02 29.54 -27.13
CA ARG A 185 -20.58 29.92 -28.39
C ARG A 185 -20.43 31.43 -28.47
N GLN A 186 -19.46 31.89 -29.25
CA GLN A 186 -19.44 33.28 -29.69
C GLN A 186 -20.75 33.53 -30.43
N ARG A 187 -21.55 34.44 -29.90
CA ARG A 187 -22.71 35.02 -30.61
C ARG A 187 -22.21 36.14 -31.51
#